data_06de2a81dd2dacfdd75059e0dd56a8f5
#
_entry.id   06de2a81dd2dacfdd75059e0dd56a8f5
#
_cell.length_a   1.000
_cell.length_b   1.000
_cell.length_c   1.000
_cell.angle_alpha   90.00
_cell.angle_beta   90.00
_cell.angle_gamma   90.00
#
_symmetry.space_group_name_H-M   'P 1'
#
loop_
_entity.id
_entity.type
_entity.pdbx_description
1 polymer ?
#
loop_
_entity_poly.entity_id
_entity_poly.type
_entity_poly.pdbx_seq_one_letter_code
_entity_poly.pdbx_strand_id
1 'polypeptide(L)'
;DLTENGDRASIEAIKAALDQLRVPYYAASGNHETTWSESGVMDSTRVFGDSRFAFSHNGMYFIGFNSGPVIRMADGHVAPQDIAWLKHNLDSVSKAGDAPIFVFTHYPLRNGDVDNWYDVTDVLRRHNVQCIMGGHYHRNLLFDCDGIADVLNRSNLRDKDGTNGYSIISITDSIRFYERVLSPIGETPSNSPQGASNITRHWLSLPFG
;
A
#
# COMPACT_ATOMS: atom_id res chain seq x y z
N ASP A 1 1.25 -0.68 7.55
CA ASP A 1 0.97 -1.31 8.86
C ASP A 1 0.88 -2.81 8.67
N LEU A 2 1.96 -3.53 8.96
CA LEU A 2 2.04 -4.99 8.90
C LEU A 2 1.69 -5.60 10.27
N THR A 3 1.97 -4.86 11.33
CA THR A 3 1.79 -5.26 12.73
C THR A 3 1.18 -4.12 13.55
N GLU A 4 0.79 -4.39 14.80
CA GLU A 4 0.21 -3.38 15.69
C GLU A 4 1.25 -2.42 16.27
N ASN A 5 2.44 -2.92 16.61
CA ASN A 5 3.45 -2.14 17.34
C ASN A 5 4.81 -2.10 16.65
N GLY A 6 4.97 -2.71 15.49
CA GLY A 6 6.23 -2.75 14.75
C GLY A 6 7.37 -3.45 15.50
N ASP A 7 7.06 -4.27 16.51
CA ASP A 7 8.08 -5.03 17.20
C ASP A 7 8.61 -6.19 16.35
N ARG A 8 9.86 -6.52 16.54
CA ARG A 8 10.56 -7.50 15.70
C ARG A 8 9.90 -8.87 15.68
N ALA A 9 9.41 -9.36 16.80
CA ALA A 9 8.79 -10.69 16.89
C ALA A 9 7.49 -10.74 16.07
N SER A 10 6.66 -9.69 16.13
CA SER A 10 5.44 -9.56 15.33
C SER A 10 5.76 -9.44 13.84
N ILE A 11 6.80 -8.69 13.46
CA ILE A 11 7.25 -8.57 12.07
C ILE A 11 7.76 -9.92 11.54
N GLU A 12 8.55 -10.66 12.31
CA GLU A 12 9.02 -11.99 11.94
C GLU A 12 7.84 -12.99 11.81
N ALA A 13 6.84 -12.90 12.67
CA ALA A 13 5.64 -13.76 12.61
C ALA A 13 4.82 -13.51 11.35
N ILE A 14 4.56 -12.24 10.98
CA ILE A 14 3.82 -11.94 9.74
C ILE A 14 4.62 -12.34 8.51
N LYS A 15 5.95 -12.13 8.52
CA LYS A 15 6.80 -12.61 7.43
C LYS A 15 6.72 -14.11 7.26
N ALA A 16 6.81 -14.88 8.35
CA ALA A 16 6.70 -16.33 8.29
C ALA A 16 5.33 -16.81 7.75
N ALA A 17 4.25 -16.05 8.01
CA ALA A 17 2.94 -16.31 7.42
C ALA A 17 2.91 -15.99 5.92
N LEU A 18 3.49 -14.85 5.50
CA LEU A 18 3.56 -14.45 4.09
C LEU A 18 4.46 -15.39 3.27
N ASP A 19 5.53 -15.92 3.85
CA ASP A 19 6.43 -16.88 3.19
C ASP A 19 5.73 -18.21 2.82
N GLN A 20 4.54 -18.49 3.36
CA GLN A 20 3.73 -19.65 2.97
C GLN A 20 2.91 -19.40 1.69
N LEU A 21 2.85 -18.18 1.20
CA LEU A 21 2.18 -17.85 -0.05
C LEU A 21 2.93 -18.50 -1.24
N ARG A 22 2.15 -18.95 -2.23
CA ARG A 22 2.69 -19.53 -3.47
C ARG A 22 2.84 -18.49 -4.58
N VAL A 23 2.72 -17.23 -4.25
CA VAL A 23 2.85 -16.08 -5.15
C VAL A 23 3.84 -15.09 -4.56
N PRO A 24 4.55 -14.31 -5.39
CA PRO A 24 5.39 -13.24 -4.89
C PRO A 24 4.57 -12.24 -4.05
N TYR A 25 5.17 -11.69 -3.02
CA TYR A 25 4.60 -10.61 -2.24
C TYR A 25 5.64 -9.51 -2.01
N TYR A 26 5.17 -8.31 -1.78
CA TYR A 26 5.97 -7.13 -1.48
C TYR A 26 5.34 -6.41 -0.29
N ALA A 27 6.15 -5.90 0.60
CA ALA A 27 5.70 -5.23 1.81
C ALA A 27 6.15 -3.77 1.83
N ALA A 28 5.23 -2.88 2.17
CA ALA A 28 5.53 -1.48 2.48
C ALA A 28 5.27 -1.25 3.97
N SER A 29 6.22 -0.62 4.65
CA SER A 29 6.07 -0.26 6.07
C SER A 29 5.05 0.86 6.24
N GLY A 30 4.29 0.80 7.33
CA GLY A 30 3.38 1.86 7.74
C GLY A 30 3.88 2.60 8.97
N ASN A 31 3.03 3.44 9.55
CA ASN A 31 3.38 4.17 10.78
C ASN A 31 3.54 3.24 11.99
N HIS A 32 2.92 2.09 12.01
CA HIS A 32 3.10 1.12 13.09
C HIS A 32 4.52 0.52 13.11
N GLU A 33 5.14 0.34 11.95
CA GLU A 33 6.54 -0.09 11.86
C GLU A 33 7.55 1.04 12.01
N THR A 34 7.12 2.30 11.91
CA THR A 34 8.02 3.46 12.00
C THR A 34 7.84 4.25 13.29
N THR A 35 6.64 4.78 13.56
CA THR A 35 6.35 5.66 14.68
C THR A 35 6.28 4.90 16.02
N TRP A 36 5.66 3.73 16.04
CA TRP A 36 5.39 2.97 17.26
C TRP A 36 6.50 1.97 17.60
N SER A 37 7.33 1.61 16.63
CA SER A 37 8.46 0.71 16.85
C SER A 37 9.61 1.40 17.60
N GLU A 38 10.24 0.69 18.53
CA GLU A 38 11.46 1.17 19.20
C GLU A 38 12.65 1.31 18.22
N SER A 39 12.69 0.47 17.20
CA SER A 39 13.76 0.45 16.18
C SER A 39 13.47 1.42 15.02
N GLY A 40 12.29 2.09 14.98
CA GLY A 40 11.81 2.74 13.78
C GLY A 40 11.63 1.72 12.65
N VAL A 41 11.82 2.10 11.41
CA VAL A 41 11.68 1.20 10.24
C VAL A 41 12.76 0.08 10.19
N MET A 42 13.75 0.10 11.08
CA MET A 42 14.94 -0.77 10.97
C MET A 42 14.61 -2.26 11.10
N ASP A 43 13.71 -2.65 11.99
CA ASP A 43 13.37 -4.07 12.14
C ASP A 43 12.56 -4.57 10.94
N SER A 44 11.63 -3.77 10.41
CA SER A 44 10.94 -4.10 9.17
C SER A 44 11.93 -4.26 8.01
N THR A 45 12.85 -3.32 7.84
CA THR A 45 13.88 -3.39 6.79
C THR A 45 14.79 -4.62 6.96
N ARG A 46 15.20 -4.97 8.18
CA ARG A 46 16.03 -6.17 8.45
C ARG A 46 15.31 -7.47 8.11
N VAL A 47 14.02 -7.55 8.39
CA VAL A 47 13.22 -8.77 8.19
C VAL A 47 12.79 -8.93 6.73
N PHE A 48 12.37 -7.86 6.06
CA PHE A 48 11.91 -7.88 4.67
C PHE A 48 13.01 -7.59 3.64
N GLY A 49 14.18 -7.09 4.08
CA GLY A 49 15.36 -6.84 3.25
C GLY A 49 15.48 -5.40 2.74
N ASP A 50 14.40 -4.72 2.46
CA ASP A 50 14.34 -3.28 2.10
C ASP A 50 12.98 -2.70 2.51
N SER A 51 12.91 -1.39 2.67
CA SER A 51 11.66 -0.63 2.81
C SER A 51 11.05 -0.22 1.47
N ARG A 52 11.69 -0.62 0.37
CA ARG A 52 11.33 -0.28 -1.01
C ARG A 52 11.26 -1.54 -1.86
N PHE A 53 10.46 -1.48 -2.90
CA PHE A 53 10.45 -2.50 -3.94
C PHE A 53 10.15 -1.89 -5.30
N ALA A 54 10.65 -2.52 -6.36
CA ALA A 54 10.31 -2.19 -7.73
C ALA A 54 10.42 -3.44 -8.61
N PHE A 55 9.45 -3.65 -9.49
CA PHE A 55 9.46 -4.76 -10.43
C PHE A 55 8.59 -4.47 -11.65
N SER A 56 8.83 -5.21 -12.73
CA SER A 56 7.97 -5.20 -13.93
C SER A 56 7.14 -6.47 -13.99
N HIS A 57 5.90 -6.35 -14.41
CA HIS A 57 5.01 -7.47 -14.67
C HIS A 57 4.02 -7.14 -15.79
N ASN A 58 3.90 -8.00 -16.80
CA ASN A 58 2.97 -7.83 -17.91
C ASN A 58 3.02 -6.44 -18.58
N GLY A 59 4.21 -5.90 -18.81
CA GLY A 59 4.38 -4.59 -19.44
C GLY A 59 4.10 -3.38 -18.55
N MET A 60 3.79 -3.59 -17.29
CA MET A 60 3.55 -2.56 -16.27
C MET A 60 4.70 -2.52 -15.26
N TYR A 61 4.88 -1.38 -14.61
CA TYR A 61 5.88 -1.17 -13.57
C TYR A 61 5.23 -0.88 -12.23
N PHE A 62 5.71 -1.56 -11.21
CA PHE A 62 5.20 -1.48 -9.84
C PHE A 62 6.33 -1.01 -8.93
N ILE A 63 6.09 0.04 -8.14
CA ILE A 63 7.09 0.63 -7.27
C ILE A 63 6.46 1.03 -5.93
N GLY A 64 7.09 0.65 -4.84
CA GLY A 64 6.66 1.00 -3.49
C GLY A 64 7.82 1.51 -2.65
N PHE A 65 7.52 2.42 -1.74
CA PHE A 65 8.50 3.03 -0.85
C PHE A 65 7.87 3.38 0.50
N ASN A 66 8.74 3.61 1.49
CA ASN A 66 8.31 4.02 2.82
C ASN A 66 7.86 5.48 2.81
N SER A 67 6.62 5.72 3.22
CA SER A 67 6.05 7.07 3.46
C SER A 67 5.87 7.37 4.95
N GLY A 68 6.22 6.44 5.83
CA GLY A 68 6.26 6.66 7.27
C GLY A 68 7.53 7.39 7.69
N PRO A 69 7.50 8.14 8.81
CA PRO A 69 8.68 8.86 9.28
C PRO A 69 9.78 7.89 9.74
N VAL A 70 11.03 8.31 9.62
CA VAL A 70 12.19 7.54 10.13
C VAL A 70 12.30 7.66 11.66
N ILE A 71 11.71 8.71 12.22
CA ILE A 71 11.68 9.00 13.65
C ILE A 71 10.23 9.10 14.13
N ARG A 72 10.01 9.07 15.44
CA ARG A 72 8.67 9.18 16.05
C ARG A 72 8.02 10.54 15.78
N MET A 73 7.34 10.64 14.66
CA MET A 73 6.52 11.77 14.23
C MET A 73 5.09 11.30 13.98
N ALA A 74 4.12 12.19 14.08
CA ALA A 74 2.72 11.87 13.76
C ALA A 74 2.49 11.76 12.24
N ASP A 75 3.07 12.70 11.47
CA ASP A 75 2.89 12.79 10.03
C ASP A 75 3.90 11.92 9.29
N GLY A 76 3.53 11.46 8.11
CA GLY A 76 4.42 10.77 7.20
C GLY A 76 5.50 11.70 6.65
N HIS A 77 6.62 11.12 6.26
CA HIS A 77 7.75 11.80 5.62
C HIS A 77 8.44 10.85 4.66
N VAL A 78 8.66 11.29 3.43
CA VAL A 78 9.44 10.51 2.46
C VAL A 78 10.89 11.01 2.48
N ALA A 79 11.81 10.13 2.86
CA ALA A 79 13.20 10.50 2.99
C ALA A 79 13.80 10.94 1.65
N PRO A 80 14.71 11.94 1.62
CA PRO A 80 15.29 12.43 0.37
C PRO A 80 15.97 11.34 -0.48
N GLN A 81 16.57 10.33 0.14
CA GLN A 81 17.15 9.19 -0.56
C GLN A 81 16.08 8.30 -1.23
N ASP A 82 14.88 8.23 -0.68
CA ASP A 82 13.77 7.48 -1.26
C ASP A 82 13.16 8.24 -2.45
N ILE A 83 13.06 9.57 -2.35
CA ILE A 83 12.68 10.43 -3.48
C ILE A 83 13.69 10.32 -4.62
N ALA A 84 14.99 10.36 -4.31
CA ALA A 84 16.05 10.20 -5.32
C ALA A 84 16.01 8.82 -5.98
N TRP A 85 15.78 7.77 -5.20
CA TRP A 85 15.62 6.40 -5.69
C TRP A 85 14.37 6.25 -6.56
N LEU A 86 13.24 6.81 -6.13
CA LEU A 86 11.99 6.86 -6.89
C LEU A 86 12.23 7.51 -8.25
N LYS A 87 12.78 8.73 -8.26
CA LYS A 87 13.09 9.46 -9.48
C LYS A 87 13.98 8.67 -10.43
N HIS A 88 15.05 8.06 -9.93
CA HIS A 88 15.98 7.26 -10.74
C HIS A 88 15.26 6.08 -11.44
N ASN A 89 14.40 5.36 -10.70
CA ASN A 89 13.64 4.25 -11.26
C ASN A 89 12.64 4.72 -12.32
N LEU A 90 11.88 5.77 -12.04
CA LEU A 90 10.88 6.30 -12.95
C LEU A 90 11.51 6.87 -14.23
N ASP A 91 12.62 7.61 -14.13
CA ASP A 91 13.38 8.07 -15.29
C ASP A 91 13.87 6.89 -16.16
N SER A 92 14.22 5.77 -15.54
CA SER A 92 14.64 4.56 -16.25
C SER A 92 13.48 3.90 -17.00
N VAL A 93 12.29 3.84 -16.40
CA VAL A 93 11.08 3.32 -17.02
C VAL A 93 10.69 4.16 -18.24
N SER A 94 10.66 5.49 -18.10
CA SER A 94 10.33 6.40 -19.21
C SER A 94 11.31 6.26 -20.38
N LYS A 95 12.61 6.09 -20.11
CA LYS A 95 13.62 5.84 -21.16
C LYS A 95 13.47 4.49 -21.84
N ALA A 96 12.92 3.49 -21.16
CA ALA A 96 12.75 2.13 -21.67
C ALA A 96 11.45 1.92 -22.48
N GLY A 97 10.57 2.92 -22.58
CA GLY A 97 9.32 2.82 -23.34
C GLY A 97 8.08 3.29 -22.60
N ASP A 98 8.26 3.98 -21.47
CA ASP A 98 7.20 4.67 -20.72
C ASP A 98 6.04 3.74 -20.27
N ALA A 99 6.39 2.58 -19.74
CA ALA A 99 5.40 1.62 -19.24
C ALA A 99 4.49 2.26 -18.16
N PRO A 100 3.20 1.85 -18.09
CA PRO A 100 2.30 2.29 -17.04
C PRO A 100 2.85 1.97 -15.64
N ILE A 101 2.80 2.92 -14.72
CA ILE A 101 3.42 2.86 -13.40
C ILE A 101 2.33 2.83 -12.31
N PHE A 102 2.46 1.91 -11.38
CA PHE A 102 1.63 1.77 -10.19
C PHE A 102 2.49 2.01 -8.95
N VAL A 103 2.09 2.97 -8.12
CA VAL A 103 2.85 3.43 -6.94
C VAL A 103 2.19 2.91 -5.67
N PHE A 104 3.00 2.46 -4.71
CA PHE A 104 2.52 1.95 -3.42
C PHE A 104 3.17 2.71 -2.28
N THR A 105 2.33 3.22 -1.38
CA THR A 105 2.74 3.87 -0.13
C THR A 105 1.84 3.40 1.01
N HIS A 106 2.14 3.81 2.24
CA HIS A 106 1.21 3.62 3.35
C HIS A 106 0.31 4.84 3.55
N TYR A 107 0.93 6.01 3.76
CA TYR A 107 0.18 7.27 3.86
C TYR A 107 -0.27 7.78 2.50
N PRO A 108 -1.45 8.41 2.40
CA PRO A 108 -1.80 9.16 1.20
C PRO A 108 -0.85 10.35 1.01
N LEU A 109 -0.46 10.60 -0.24
CA LEU A 109 0.51 11.65 -0.59
C LEU A 109 -0.16 13.02 -0.68
N ARG A 110 -0.60 13.56 0.45
CA ARG A 110 -1.32 14.84 0.51
C ARG A 110 -0.99 15.63 1.77
N ASN A 111 -1.39 16.91 1.74
CA ASN A 111 -1.27 17.79 2.90
C ASN A 111 -2.04 17.24 4.11
N GLY A 112 -1.41 17.23 5.27
CA GLY A 112 -1.95 16.72 6.52
C GLY A 112 -1.67 15.24 6.79
N ASP A 113 -1.12 14.51 5.81
CA ASP A 113 -0.71 13.12 5.96
C ASP A 113 0.79 12.92 5.77
N VAL A 114 1.39 13.57 4.78
CA VAL A 114 2.84 13.54 4.52
C VAL A 114 3.34 14.98 4.38
N ASP A 115 4.30 15.37 5.20
CA ASP A 115 4.77 16.77 5.29
C ASP A 115 5.41 17.28 3.99
N ASN A 116 6.14 16.41 3.30
CA ASN A 116 6.80 16.71 2.02
C ASN A 116 6.15 16.00 0.81
N TRP A 117 4.84 15.80 0.86
CA TRP A 117 4.05 15.15 -0.20
C TRP A 117 4.30 15.75 -1.59
N TYR A 118 4.45 17.07 -1.68
CA TYR A 118 4.66 17.81 -2.93
C TYR A 118 5.99 17.47 -3.63
N ASP A 119 7.05 17.15 -2.88
CA ASP A 119 8.33 16.70 -3.46
C ASP A 119 8.18 15.36 -4.17
N VAL A 120 7.30 14.50 -3.65
CA VAL A 120 7.01 13.20 -4.21
C VAL A 120 6.10 13.32 -5.43
N THR A 121 4.99 14.06 -5.33
CA THR A 121 4.06 14.24 -6.45
C THR A 121 4.71 15.01 -7.61
N ASP A 122 5.63 15.93 -7.33
CA ASP A 122 6.45 16.60 -8.36
C ASP A 122 7.32 15.63 -9.18
N VAL A 123 7.75 14.53 -8.58
CA VAL A 123 8.43 13.45 -9.32
C VAL A 123 7.40 12.63 -10.09
N LEU A 124 6.34 12.17 -9.42
CA LEU A 124 5.37 11.22 -9.99
C LEU A 124 4.66 11.77 -11.24
N ARG A 125 4.19 13.01 -11.21
CA ARG A 125 3.40 13.62 -12.31
C ARG A 125 4.16 13.84 -13.63
N ARG A 126 5.48 13.62 -13.63
CA ARG A 126 6.34 13.71 -14.84
C ARG A 126 6.45 12.38 -15.58
N HIS A 127 5.81 11.34 -15.05
CA HIS A 127 5.91 9.96 -15.53
C HIS A 127 4.51 9.37 -15.75
N ASN A 128 4.43 8.25 -16.44
CA ASN A 128 3.17 7.56 -16.75
C ASN A 128 2.56 6.85 -15.53
N VAL A 129 2.34 7.59 -14.44
CA VAL A 129 1.73 7.07 -13.21
C VAL A 129 0.22 6.96 -13.37
N GLN A 130 -0.31 5.77 -13.22
CA GLN A 130 -1.74 5.47 -13.36
C GLN A 130 -2.51 5.74 -12.07
N CYS A 131 -1.97 5.32 -10.94
CA CYS A 131 -2.51 5.64 -9.62
C CYS A 131 -1.48 5.37 -8.52
N ILE A 132 -1.74 5.94 -7.36
CA ILE A 132 -1.10 5.62 -6.09
C ILE A 132 -2.05 4.69 -5.32
N MET A 133 -1.52 3.74 -4.59
CA MET A 133 -2.26 2.82 -3.73
C MET A 133 -1.71 2.85 -2.32
N GLY A 134 -2.57 3.11 -1.36
CA GLY A 134 -2.20 3.27 0.05
C GLY A 134 -3.15 2.59 1.03
N GLY A 135 -2.95 2.90 2.31
CA GLY A 135 -3.72 2.38 3.43
C GLY A 135 -4.05 3.47 4.46
N HIS A 136 -3.59 3.31 5.69
CA HIS A 136 -3.62 4.25 6.80
C HIS A 136 -5.01 4.54 7.38
N TYR A 137 -6.01 4.87 6.57
CA TYR A 137 -7.37 5.22 7.05
C TYR A 137 -8.28 4.03 7.32
N HIS A 138 -7.83 2.80 7.08
CA HIS A 138 -8.57 1.56 7.32
C HIS A 138 -9.91 1.46 6.57
N ARG A 139 -10.02 2.11 5.41
CA ARG A 139 -11.24 2.12 4.59
C ARG A 139 -10.91 2.47 3.14
N ASN A 140 -11.79 2.09 2.24
CA ASN A 140 -11.69 2.44 0.83
C ASN A 140 -11.99 3.93 0.62
N LEU A 141 -11.05 4.68 0.07
CA LEU A 141 -11.16 6.11 -0.26
C LEU A 141 -10.47 6.40 -1.57
N LEU A 142 -10.91 7.45 -2.23
CA LEU A 142 -10.24 8.03 -3.39
C LEU A 142 -9.93 9.49 -3.10
N PHE A 143 -8.66 9.86 -3.26
CA PHE A 143 -8.19 11.24 -3.23
C PHE A 143 -7.62 11.65 -4.57
N ASP A 144 -7.59 12.93 -4.83
CA ASP A 144 -6.76 13.54 -5.86
C ASP A 144 -5.48 14.07 -5.19
N CYS A 145 -4.35 13.54 -5.62
CA CYS A 145 -3.04 13.95 -5.14
C CYS A 145 -2.28 14.61 -6.29
N ASP A 146 -2.51 15.91 -6.46
CA ASP A 146 -1.88 16.74 -7.51
C ASP A 146 -2.14 16.19 -8.92
N GLY A 147 -3.40 15.81 -9.19
CA GLY A 147 -3.87 15.25 -10.46
C GLY A 147 -3.66 13.74 -10.61
N ILE A 148 -3.10 13.06 -9.60
CA ILE A 148 -2.94 11.60 -9.58
C ILE A 148 -3.98 10.99 -8.64
N ALA A 149 -4.70 9.97 -9.11
CA ALA A 149 -5.63 9.21 -8.26
C ALA A 149 -4.86 8.48 -7.16
N ASP A 150 -5.17 8.77 -5.90
CA ASP A 150 -4.61 8.07 -4.72
C ASP A 150 -5.72 7.25 -4.06
N VAL A 151 -5.62 5.94 -4.19
CA VAL A 151 -6.63 4.96 -3.80
C VAL A 151 -6.21 4.30 -2.50
N LEU A 152 -6.88 4.65 -1.41
CA LEU A 152 -6.68 3.97 -0.15
C LEU A 152 -7.52 2.72 -0.07
N ASN A 153 -6.92 1.68 0.48
CA ASN A 153 -7.52 0.39 0.62
C ASN A 153 -7.89 0.12 2.08
N ARG A 154 -8.93 -0.68 2.26
CA ARG A 154 -9.38 -1.12 3.58
C ARG A 154 -8.28 -1.83 4.37
N SER A 155 -8.39 -1.81 5.70
CA SER A 155 -7.57 -2.66 6.57
C SER A 155 -8.00 -4.13 6.44
N ASN A 156 -7.03 -5.03 6.60
CA ASN A 156 -7.31 -6.45 6.71
C ASN A 156 -8.01 -6.80 8.04
N LEU A 157 -7.67 -6.10 9.11
CA LEU A 157 -8.08 -6.45 10.48
C LEU A 157 -9.09 -5.46 11.10
N ARG A 158 -9.04 -4.17 10.72
CA ARG A 158 -9.76 -3.10 11.41
C ARG A 158 -10.53 -2.22 10.44
N ASP A 159 -11.56 -2.74 9.84
CA ASP A 159 -12.53 -1.88 9.17
C ASP A 159 -13.54 -1.32 10.18
N LYS A 160 -14.17 -0.17 9.86
CA LYS A 160 -15.19 0.48 10.70
C LYS A 160 -16.39 -0.39 10.96
N ASP A 161 -16.70 -1.30 10.07
CA ASP A 161 -17.82 -2.25 10.20
C ASP A 161 -17.45 -3.53 10.96
N GLY A 162 -16.20 -3.63 11.45
CA GLY A 162 -15.69 -4.80 12.17
C GLY A 162 -15.46 -6.03 11.31
N THR A 163 -15.49 -5.90 9.99
CA THR A 163 -15.25 -7.01 9.08
C THR A 163 -13.78 -7.11 8.65
N ASN A 164 -13.29 -8.33 8.49
CA ASN A 164 -11.96 -8.61 7.92
C ASN A 164 -12.05 -8.63 6.40
N GLY A 165 -10.95 -8.35 5.72
CA GLY A 165 -10.93 -8.43 4.26
C GLY A 165 -9.68 -7.82 3.64
N TYR A 166 -9.69 -7.80 2.31
CA TYR A 166 -8.58 -7.25 1.52
C TYR A 166 -9.10 -6.69 0.18
N SER A 167 -8.27 -5.91 -0.48
CA SER A 167 -8.57 -5.40 -1.82
C SER A 167 -8.03 -6.34 -2.90
N ILE A 168 -8.80 -6.47 -3.98
CA ILE A 168 -8.37 -7.11 -5.22
C ILE A 168 -8.36 -6.04 -6.29
N ILE A 169 -7.23 -5.91 -7.01
CA ILE A 169 -7.09 -4.95 -8.09
C ILE A 169 -6.92 -5.73 -9.40
N SER A 170 -7.81 -5.46 -10.35
CA SER A 170 -7.77 -6.05 -11.69
C SER A 170 -7.42 -4.97 -12.70
N ILE A 171 -6.37 -5.18 -13.47
CA ILE A 171 -5.87 -4.26 -14.48
C ILE A 171 -6.05 -4.92 -15.84
N THR A 172 -6.92 -4.34 -16.68
CA THR A 172 -7.21 -4.80 -18.05
C THR A 172 -7.33 -3.60 -18.99
N ASP A 173 -8.52 -3.26 -19.42
CA ASP A 173 -8.93 -2.04 -20.14
C ASP A 173 -9.19 -0.86 -19.17
N SER A 174 -9.26 -1.15 -17.89
CA SER A 174 -9.45 -0.24 -16.79
C SER A 174 -8.83 -0.82 -15.52
N ILE A 175 -8.58 0.02 -14.53
CA ILE A 175 -8.12 -0.40 -13.20
C ILE A 175 -9.36 -0.53 -12.33
N ARG A 176 -9.71 -1.76 -11.94
CA ARG A 176 -10.90 -2.04 -11.14
C ARG A 176 -10.51 -2.48 -9.74
N PHE A 177 -11.08 -1.83 -8.75
CA PHE A 177 -10.87 -2.12 -7.34
C PHE A 177 -12.07 -2.84 -6.77
N TYR A 178 -11.80 -3.98 -6.16
CA TYR A 178 -12.78 -4.81 -5.48
C TYR A 178 -12.41 -4.94 -4.01
N GLU A 179 -13.41 -4.96 -3.17
CA GLU A 179 -13.30 -5.31 -1.76
C GLU A 179 -13.70 -6.77 -1.57
N ARG A 180 -12.84 -7.56 -0.98
CA ARG A 180 -13.14 -8.91 -0.53
C ARG A 180 -13.36 -8.90 0.97
N VAL A 181 -14.61 -9.07 1.40
CA VAL A 181 -14.98 -9.20 2.81
C VAL A 181 -14.97 -10.67 3.20
N LEU A 182 -14.36 -10.96 4.34
CA LEU A 182 -14.24 -12.32 4.89
C LEU A 182 -15.20 -12.48 6.08
N SER A 183 -15.79 -13.64 6.22
CA SER A 183 -16.54 -13.98 7.42
C SER A 183 -15.61 -14.09 8.63
N PRO A 184 -16.05 -13.70 9.85
CA PRO A 184 -15.28 -13.90 11.06
C PRO A 184 -14.86 -15.37 11.22
N ILE A 185 -13.62 -15.59 11.68
CA ILE A 185 -13.12 -16.93 11.97
C ILE A 185 -13.88 -17.48 13.18
N GLY A 186 -14.56 -18.61 13.01
CA GLY A 186 -15.28 -19.32 14.09
C GLY A 186 -16.80 -19.14 14.11
N GLU A 187 -17.37 -18.27 13.27
CA GLU A 187 -18.82 -18.24 13.06
C GLU A 187 -19.19 -19.19 11.91
N THR A 188 -19.95 -20.23 12.25
CA THR A 188 -20.62 -21.04 11.22
C THR A 188 -21.68 -20.19 10.52
N PRO A 189 -21.90 -20.35 9.20
CA PRO A 189 -22.84 -19.53 8.42
C PRO A 189 -24.28 -19.51 8.94
N SER A 190 -24.62 -20.34 9.91
CA SER A 190 -25.99 -20.47 10.42
C SER A 190 -26.39 -19.45 11.49
N ASN A 191 -25.46 -18.69 12.07
CA ASN A 191 -25.73 -17.79 13.19
C ASN A 191 -25.50 -16.28 12.89
N SER A 192 -25.05 -15.92 11.71
CA SER A 192 -25.01 -14.50 11.32
C SER A 192 -26.35 -14.10 10.71
N PRO A 193 -26.87 -12.89 11.02
CA PRO A 193 -28.21 -12.44 10.55
C PRO A 193 -28.35 -12.30 9.03
N GLN A 194 -27.30 -12.50 8.27
CA GLN A 194 -27.30 -12.56 6.79
C GLN A 194 -26.13 -13.46 6.36
N GLY A 195 -26.33 -14.75 6.21
CA GLY A 195 -25.38 -15.74 5.69
C GLY A 195 -24.06 -15.16 5.18
N ALA A 196 -23.10 -14.98 6.08
CA ALA A 196 -21.84 -14.30 5.78
C ALA A 196 -21.01 -15.16 4.85
N SER A 197 -21.35 -15.16 3.57
CA SER A 197 -20.52 -15.67 2.49
C SER A 197 -19.43 -14.65 2.19
N ASN A 198 -18.21 -15.10 1.90
CA ASN A 198 -17.14 -14.26 1.39
C ASN A 198 -17.65 -13.42 0.19
N ILE A 199 -17.84 -12.14 0.39
CA ILE A 199 -18.44 -11.25 -0.61
C ILE A 199 -17.32 -10.47 -1.29
N THR A 200 -17.34 -10.43 -2.62
CA THR A 200 -16.52 -9.54 -3.43
C THR A 200 -17.39 -8.45 -4.01
N ARG A 201 -17.07 -7.19 -3.73
CA ARG A 201 -17.79 -6.01 -4.21
C ARG A 201 -16.87 -5.13 -5.03
N HIS A 202 -17.31 -4.74 -6.21
CA HIS A 202 -16.66 -3.67 -6.98
C HIS A 202 -17.01 -2.32 -6.34
N TRP A 203 -16.02 -1.42 -6.19
CA TRP A 203 -16.26 -0.12 -5.59
C TRP A 203 -15.66 1.06 -6.37
N LEU A 204 -14.65 0.84 -7.21
CA LEU A 204 -14.00 1.89 -7.99
C LEU A 204 -13.50 1.35 -9.32
N SER A 205 -13.61 2.16 -10.38
CA SER A 205 -12.88 1.99 -11.64
C SER A 205 -12.16 3.27 -11.99
N LEU A 206 -10.91 3.14 -12.42
CA LEU A 206 -10.13 4.22 -13.01
C LEU A 206 -9.85 3.90 -14.49
N PRO A 207 -9.70 4.91 -15.36
CA PRO A 207 -9.20 4.68 -16.71
C PRO A 207 -7.81 4.06 -16.67
N PHE A 208 -7.46 3.35 -17.74
CA PHE A 208 -6.13 2.77 -17.93
C PHE A 208 -5.68 3.06 -19.37
N GLY A 209 -4.55 3.75 -19.49
CA GLY A 209 -3.98 4.12 -20.78
C GLY A 209 -3.15 5.38 -20.71
#